data_eca11ec6cbdd11645ddeb6a47aaacdb0
#
_entry.id   eca11ec6cbdd11645ddeb6a47aaacdb0
#
_cell.length_a   1.000
_cell.length_b   1.000
_cell.length_c   1.000
_cell.angle_alpha   90.00
_cell.angle_beta   90.00
_cell.angle_gamma   90.00
#
_symmetry.space_group_name_H-M   'P 1'
#
loop_
_entity.id
_entity.type
_entity.pdbx_description
1 polymer ?
#
loop_
_entity_poly.entity_id
_entity_poly.type
_entity_poly.pdbx_seq_one_letter_code
_entity_poly.pdbx_strand_id
1 'polypeptide(L)'
;MTLGDQIAHHEELRNEKRRLNERLKELDGDLRDSESQVLDALDTAGLEHAKIDGVSVSISEQTMPNVNDWDALYEFIKEHDAFYMLQRRVSTGPYREMLQMEQPVPGVEPYVQRKVNMRSAG
;
A
#
# COMPACT_ATOMS: atom_id res chain seq x y z
N MET A 1 22.92 -24.14 -13.87
CA MET A 1 22.99 -22.69 -13.78
C MET A 1 24.08 -22.27 -12.80
N THR A 2 25.03 -21.48 -13.25
CA THR A 2 26.15 -21.02 -12.41
C THR A 2 25.68 -19.88 -11.48
N LEU A 3 26.52 -19.54 -10.50
CA LEU A 3 26.25 -18.36 -9.64
C LEU A 3 26.17 -17.08 -10.47
N GLY A 4 27.05 -16.93 -11.48
CA GLY A 4 26.99 -15.78 -12.37
C GLY A 4 25.68 -15.71 -13.15
N ASP A 5 25.18 -16.85 -13.64
CA ASP A 5 23.88 -16.91 -14.33
C ASP A 5 22.73 -16.54 -13.41
N GLN A 6 22.77 -17.00 -12.18
CA GLN A 6 21.73 -16.69 -11.18
C GLN A 6 21.74 -15.20 -10.82
N ILE A 7 22.89 -14.59 -10.68
CA ILE A 7 23.01 -13.16 -10.40
C ILE A 7 22.48 -12.33 -11.57
N ALA A 8 22.86 -12.70 -12.80
CA ALA A 8 22.39 -12.02 -14.02
C ALA A 8 20.87 -12.12 -14.15
N HIS A 9 20.31 -13.30 -13.90
CA HIS A 9 18.87 -13.52 -13.95
C HIS A 9 18.12 -12.68 -12.91
N HIS A 10 18.65 -12.65 -11.69
CA HIS A 10 18.05 -11.83 -10.62
C HIS A 10 18.07 -10.34 -10.96
N GLU A 11 19.16 -9.86 -11.54
CA GLU A 11 19.28 -8.46 -11.98
C GLU A 11 18.28 -8.12 -13.09
N GLU A 12 18.10 -9.01 -14.05
CA GLU A 12 17.09 -8.85 -15.10
C GLU A 12 15.69 -8.72 -14.52
N LEU A 13 15.35 -9.58 -13.57
CA LEU A 13 14.05 -9.56 -12.90
C LEU A 13 13.82 -8.25 -12.12
N ARG A 14 14.86 -7.75 -11.44
CA ARG A 14 14.79 -6.48 -10.72
C ARG A 14 14.54 -5.32 -11.67
N ASN A 15 15.25 -5.29 -12.79
CA ASN A 15 15.12 -4.23 -13.78
C ASN A 15 13.75 -4.25 -14.45
N GLU A 16 13.24 -5.43 -14.77
CA GLU A 16 11.91 -5.59 -15.33
C GLU A 16 10.84 -5.14 -14.33
N LYS A 17 10.96 -5.55 -13.08
CA LYS A 17 10.03 -5.11 -12.02
C LYS A 17 10.01 -3.59 -11.88
N ARG A 18 11.17 -2.95 -11.95
CA ARG A 18 11.26 -1.48 -11.87
C ARG A 18 10.49 -0.83 -13.02
N ARG A 19 10.69 -1.31 -14.25
CA ARG A 19 9.98 -0.78 -15.43
C ARG A 19 8.47 -0.96 -15.31
N LEU A 20 8.04 -2.14 -14.85
CA LEU A 20 6.62 -2.43 -14.66
C LEU A 20 6.01 -1.55 -13.57
N ASN A 21 6.73 -1.32 -12.47
CA ASN A 21 6.26 -0.44 -11.40
C ASN A 21 6.15 1.02 -11.87
N GLU A 22 7.09 1.50 -12.67
CA GLU A 22 7.03 2.84 -13.26
C GLU A 22 5.84 2.96 -14.20
N ARG A 23 5.62 1.95 -15.05
CA ARG A 23 4.46 1.91 -15.95
C ARG A 23 3.15 1.84 -15.17
N LEU A 24 3.13 1.05 -14.10
CA LEU A 24 1.96 0.93 -13.22
C LEU A 24 1.61 2.28 -12.58
N LYS A 25 2.59 3.04 -12.13
CA LYS A 25 2.38 4.40 -11.58
C LYS A 25 1.74 5.32 -12.61
N GLU A 26 2.24 5.29 -13.85
CA GLU A 26 1.68 6.10 -14.93
C GLU A 26 0.22 5.73 -15.19
N LEU A 27 -0.06 4.43 -15.27
CA LEU A 27 -1.42 3.93 -15.50
C LEU A 27 -2.35 4.29 -14.35
N ASP A 28 -1.89 4.21 -13.11
CA ASP A 28 -2.67 4.60 -11.94
C ASP A 28 -3.06 6.08 -12.00
N GLY A 29 -2.13 6.94 -12.41
CA GLY A 29 -2.40 8.35 -12.61
C GLY A 29 -3.41 8.60 -13.73
N ASP A 30 -3.22 7.94 -14.86
CA ASP A 30 -4.12 8.05 -16.02
C ASP A 30 -5.53 7.56 -15.69
N LEU A 31 -5.63 6.43 -14.97
CA LEU A 31 -6.90 5.89 -14.52
C LEU A 31 -7.63 6.84 -13.57
N ARG A 32 -6.90 7.45 -12.65
CA ARG A 32 -7.46 8.40 -11.70
C ARG A 32 -8.01 9.63 -12.41
N ASP A 33 -7.25 10.17 -13.37
CA ASP A 33 -7.67 11.33 -14.16
C ASP A 33 -8.88 10.98 -15.03
N SER A 34 -8.87 9.81 -15.66
CA SER A 34 -9.97 9.32 -16.47
C SER A 34 -11.23 9.10 -15.63
N GLU A 35 -11.08 8.52 -14.43
CA GLU A 35 -12.20 8.31 -13.50
C GLU A 35 -12.85 9.63 -13.11
N SER A 36 -12.04 10.65 -12.80
CA SER A 36 -12.54 11.99 -12.50
C SER A 36 -13.34 12.58 -13.66
N GLN A 37 -12.86 12.39 -14.89
CA GLN A 37 -13.54 12.87 -16.08
C GLN A 37 -14.89 12.16 -16.29
N VAL A 38 -14.93 10.85 -16.10
CA VAL A 38 -16.16 10.06 -16.20
C VAL A 38 -17.17 10.51 -15.12
N LEU A 39 -16.70 10.68 -13.88
CA LEU A 39 -17.53 11.13 -12.78
C LEU A 39 -18.14 12.50 -13.05
N ASP A 40 -17.33 13.46 -13.53
CA ASP A 40 -17.78 14.80 -13.88
C ASP A 40 -18.80 14.76 -15.03
N ALA A 41 -18.57 13.90 -16.01
CA ALA A 41 -19.49 13.75 -17.14
C ALA A 41 -20.85 13.19 -16.70
N LEU A 42 -20.83 12.21 -15.79
CA LEU A 42 -22.08 11.65 -15.23
C LEU A 42 -22.82 12.68 -14.39
N ASP A 43 -22.10 13.43 -13.56
CA ASP A 43 -22.68 14.49 -12.73
C ASP A 43 -23.30 15.59 -13.61
N THR A 44 -22.61 16.02 -14.65
CA THR A 44 -23.10 17.02 -15.58
C THR A 44 -24.36 16.56 -16.31
N ALA A 45 -24.44 15.27 -16.64
CA ALA A 45 -25.61 14.69 -17.30
C ALA A 45 -26.74 14.35 -16.30
N GLY A 46 -26.50 14.48 -14.99
CA GLY A 46 -27.46 14.13 -13.96
C GLY A 46 -27.73 12.63 -13.85
N LEU A 47 -26.72 11.80 -14.18
CA LEU A 47 -26.84 10.35 -14.20
C LEU A 47 -26.04 9.74 -13.06
N GLU A 48 -26.64 8.75 -12.37
CA GLU A 48 -25.94 7.92 -11.38
C GLU A 48 -25.43 6.63 -12.02
N HIS A 49 -25.98 6.27 -13.16
CA HIS A 49 -25.56 5.09 -13.91
C HIS A 49 -25.83 5.29 -15.39
N ALA A 50 -25.06 4.60 -16.21
CA ALA A 50 -25.21 4.61 -17.67
C ALA A 50 -24.71 3.29 -18.24
N LYS A 51 -25.23 2.92 -19.40
CA LYS A 51 -24.73 1.78 -20.15
C LYS A 51 -24.45 2.25 -21.58
N ILE A 52 -23.17 2.24 -21.95
CA ILE A 52 -22.69 2.71 -23.24
C ILE A 52 -21.74 1.67 -23.82
N ASP A 53 -21.97 1.28 -25.06
CA ASP A 53 -21.15 0.31 -25.80
C ASP A 53 -20.92 -1.00 -25.03
N GLY A 54 -21.94 -1.49 -24.37
CA GLY A 54 -21.88 -2.73 -23.61
C GLY A 54 -21.20 -2.60 -22.24
N VAL A 55 -20.76 -1.42 -21.86
CA VAL A 55 -20.14 -1.16 -20.56
C VAL A 55 -21.13 -0.46 -19.65
N SER A 56 -21.38 -1.06 -18.47
CA SER A 56 -22.20 -0.45 -17.43
C SER A 56 -21.32 0.36 -16.50
N VAL A 57 -21.72 1.62 -16.28
CA VAL A 57 -21.00 2.55 -15.39
C VAL A 57 -21.98 3.00 -14.32
N SER A 58 -21.54 2.99 -13.06
CA SER A 58 -22.34 3.46 -11.93
C SER A 58 -21.46 4.21 -10.94
N ILE A 59 -22.08 5.16 -10.24
CA ILE A 59 -21.42 5.86 -9.14
C ILE A 59 -21.78 5.12 -7.85
N SER A 60 -20.76 4.75 -7.07
CA SER A 60 -20.95 4.22 -5.72
C SER A 60 -20.27 5.15 -4.73
N GLU A 61 -20.85 5.27 -3.57
CA GLU A 61 -20.28 6.08 -2.49
C GLU A 61 -19.93 5.18 -1.33
N GLN A 62 -18.73 5.37 -0.77
CA GLN A 62 -18.27 4.68 0.42
C GLN A 62 -17.81 5.70 1.44
N THR A 63 -18.24 5.50 2.68
CA THR A 63 -17.76 6.34 3.78
C THR A 63 -16.41 5.82 4.24
N MET A 64 -15.38 6.64 4.04
CA MET A 64 -14.01 6.30 4.40
C MET A 64 -13.56 7.13 5.60
N PRO A 65 -12.77 6.55 6.51
CA PRO A 65 -12.26 7.31 7.66
C PRO A 65 -11.13 8.23 7.23
N ASN A 66 -11.14 9.44 7.79
CA ASN A 66 -10.04 10.37 7.68
C ASN A 66 -9.67 10.82 9.09
N VAL A 67 -8.48 10.48 9.55
CA VAL A 67 -8.04 10.83 10.90
C VAL A 67 -7.51 12.26 10.90
N ASN A 68 -8.18 13.13 11.63
CA ASN A 68 -7.77 14.52 11.78
C ASN A 68 -7.13 14.81 13.14
N ASP A 69 -7.23 13.91 14.09
CA ASP A 69 -6.61 14.02 15.42
C ASP A 69 -6.31 12.63 15.95
N TRP A 70 -5.04 12.21 15.81
CA TRP A 70 -4.61 10.89 16.25
C TRP A 70 -4.68 10.70 17.75
N ASP A 71 -4.40 11.75 18.53
CA ASP A 71 -4.43 11.66 20.00
C ASP A 71 -5.86 11.41 20.48
N ALA A 72 -6.83 12.11 19.92
CA ALA A 72 -8.23 11.90 20.25
C ALA A 72 -8.69 10.47 19.86
N LEU A 73 -8.23 9.98 18.71
CA LEU A 73 -8.55 8.61 18.28
C LEU A 73 -7.97 7.59 19.24
N TYR A 74 -6.71 7.75 19.65
CA TYR A 74 -6.06 6.83 20.58
C TYR A 74 -6.77 6.81 21.94
N GLU A 75 -7.21 7.97 22.45
CA GLU A 75 -7.97 8.02 23.70
C GLU A 75 -9.29 7.28 23.59
N PHE A 76 -10.01 7.47 22.47
CA PHE A 76 -11.24 6.75 22.20
C PHE A 76 -11.01 5.23 22.18
N ILE A 77 -9.96 4.79 21.47
CA ILE A 77 -9.61 3.37 21.37
C ILE A 77 -9.32 2.78 22.75
N LYS A 78 -8.58 3.49 23.59
CA LYS A 78 -8.25 3.06 24.96
C LYS A 78 -9.49 2.96 25.85
N GLU A 79 -10.36 3.97 25.80
CA GLU A 79 -11.58 4.02 26.60
C GLU A 79 -12.55 2.89 26.26
N HIS A 80 -12.67 2.57 24.97
CA HIS A 80 -13.64 1.58 24.47
C HIS A 80 -13.01 0.24 24.13
N ASP A 81 -11.71 0.07 24.40
CA ASP A 81 -10.96 -1.14 24.04
C ASP A 81 -11.13 -1.49 22.57
N ALA A 82 -11.15 -0.47 21.71
CA ALA A 82 -11.51 -0.59 20.29
C ALA A 82 -10.28 -0.72 19.38
N PHE A 83 -9.26 -1.49 19.80
CA PHE A 83 -8.04 -1.68 19.02
C PHE A 83 -8.30 -2.35 17.66
N TYR A 84 -9.42 -3.05 17.51
CA TYR A 84 -9.84 -3.65 16.26
C TYR A 84 -10.06 -2.62 15.12
N MET A 85 -10.19 -1.33 15.45
CA MET A 85 -10.33 -0.26 14.45
C MET A 85 -9.03 0.03 13.73
N LEU A 86 -7.91 -0.41 14.25
CA LEU A 86 -6.59 -0.22 13.66
C LEU A 86 -6.16 -1.46 12.87
N GLN A 87 -5.33 -1.24 11.85
CA GLN A 87 -4.76 -2.36 11.11
C GLN A 87 -3.72 -3.08 11.96
N ARG A 88 -3.66 -4.42 11.82
CA ARG A 88 -2.72 -5.25 12.58
C ARG A 88 -1.35 -5.25 11.93
N ARG A 89 -0.52 -4.31 12.34
CA ARG A 89 0.86 -4.22 11.86
C ARG A 89 1.75 -3.64 12.96
N VAL A 90 2.86 -4.32 13.22
CA VAL A 90 3.89 -3.83 14.15
C VAL A 90 4.97 -3.12 13.34
N SER A 91 5.27 -1.89 13.71
CA SER A 91 6.34 -1.12 13.07
C SER A 91 7.70 -1.69 13.42
N THR A 92 8.51 -1.96 12.41
CA THR A 92 9.80 -2.63 12.57
C THR A 92 10.81 -1.79 13.37
N GLY A 93 10.91 -0.49 13.07
CA GLY A 93 11.84 0.41 13.76
C GLY A 93 11.64 0.47 15.26
N PRO A 94 10.44 0.85 15.74
CA PRO A 94 10.13 0.85 17.16
C PRO A 94 10.30 -0.53 17.85
N TYR A 95 9.97 -1.61 17.13
CA TYR A 95 10.18 -2.95 17.67
C TYR A 95 11.67 -3.24 17.91
N ARG A 96 12.54 -2.86 16.95
CA ARG A 96 13.99 -3.02 17.10
C ARG A 96 14.54 -2.20 18.27
N GLU A 97 13.99 -1.01 18.52
CA GLU A 97 14.37 -0.19 19.65
C GLU A 97 14.06 -0.89 20.98
N MET A 98 12.88 -1.52 21.07
CA MET A 98 12.52 -2.32 22.26
C MET A 98 13.49 -3.48 22.48
N LEU A 99 13.90 -4.15 21.39
CA LEU A 99 14.89 -5.22 21.49
C LEU A 99 16.24 -4.71 22.01
N GLN A 100 16.69 -3.52 21.54
CA GLN A 100 17.92 -2.92 21.99
C GLN A 100 17.90 -2.54 23.46
N MET A 101 16.74 -2.16 23.97
CA MET A 101 16.54 -1.86 25.40
C MET A 101 16.27 -3.11 26.25
N GLU A 102 16.35 -4.28 25.62
CA GLU A 102 16.05 -5.55 26.27
C GLU A 102 14.64 -5.58 26.88
N GLN A 103 13.73 -4.85 26.27
CA GLN A 103 12.34 -4.79 26.68
C GLN A 103 11.54 -5.84 25.91
N PRO A 104 11.03 -6.89 26.58
CA PRO A 104 10.22 -7.89 25.88
C PRO A 104 8.87 -7.31 25.45
N VAL A 105 8.43 -7.71 24.26
CA VAL A 105 7.12 -7.33 23.73
C VAL A 105 6.28 -8.60 23.63
N PRO A 106 5.36 -8.83 24.57
CA PRO A 106 4.53 -10.03 24.54
C PRO A 106 3.73 -10.14 23.24
N GLY A 107 3.63 -11.33 22.71
CA GLY A 107 2.89 -11.60 21.48
C GLY A 107 3.68 -11.37 20.19
N VAL A 108 4.93 -10.94 20.30
CA VAL A 108 5.80 -10.71 19.14
C VAL A 108 7.10 -11.46 19.32
N GLU A 109 7.51 -12.22 18.33
CA GLU A 109 8.78 -12.92 18.32
C GLU A 109 9.70 -12.30 17.26
N PRO A 110 10.98 -12.05 17.57
CA PRO A 110 11.91 -11.59 16.56
C PRO A 110 12.27 -12.72 15.59
N TYR A 111 12.41 -12.39 14.32
CA TYR A 111 13.03 -13.30 13.37
C TYR A 111 14.00 -12.50 12.50
N VAL A 112 15.04 -13.17 12.03
CA VAL A 112 16.07 -12.53 11.21
C VAL A 112 15.78 -12.83 9.75
N GLN A 113 15.54 -11.78 8.97
CA GLN A 113 15.35 -11.89 7.53
C GLN A 113 16.69 -11.66 6.84
N ARG A 114 17.11 -12.61 6.02
CA ARG A 114 18.32 -12.49 5.22
C ARG A 114 17.95 -12.01 3.83
N LYS A 115 18.66 -11.05 3.32
CA LYS A 115 18.46 -10.48 1.99
C LYS A 115 19.73 -10.47 1.20
N VAL A 116 19.60 -10.62 -0.11
CA VAL A 116 20.70 -10.42 -1.05
C VAL A 116 20.67 -8.96 -1.49
N ASN A 117 21.78 -8.28 -1.31
CA ASN A 117 21.97 -6.90 -1.75
C ASN A 117 22.91 -6.90 -2.95
N MET A 118 22.48 -6.26 -4.03
CA MET A 118 23.27 -6.14 -5.25
C MET A 118 23.48 -4.67 -5.57
N ARG A 119 24.72 -4.29 -5.81
CA ARG A 119 25.11 -2.95 -6.20
C ARG A 119 26.03 -3.02 -7.40
N SER A 120 25.94 -2.00 -8.27
CA SER A 120 26.90 -1.85 -9.34
C SER A 120 28.30 -1.66 -8.76
N ALA A 121 29.28 -2.41 -9.25
CA ALA A 121 30.66 -2.38 -8.79
C ALA A 121 31.50 -1.43 -9.63
N GLY A 122 31.08 -0.18 -9.69
CA GLY A 122 31.84 0.72 -10.53
C GLY A 122 31.65 2.18 -10.23
#